data_c7c023f616af80367d2d7f568744d565
#
_entry.id   c7c023f616af80367d2d7f568744d565
#
_cell.length_a   1.000
_cell.length_b   1.000
_cell.length_c   1.000
_cell.angle_alpha   90.00
_cell.angle_beta   90.00
_cell.angle_gamma   90.00
#
_symmetry.space_group_name_H-M   'P 1'
#
loop_
_entity.id
_entity.type
_entity.pdbx_description
1 polymer ?
#
loop_
_entity_poly.entity_id
_entity_poly.type
_entity_poly.pdbx_seq_one_letter_code
_entity_poly.pdbx_strand_id
1 'polypeptide(L)'
;YIREGLLPASATAGGHYRVSEADLEAFIASIQRSKEEGAIVVAFANQKGGVGKTTATANLGVLLKQMGLRVLLVDLDPQGHLTFTLGYNPEDLSTTIYDAMIGERDFNINQVILKTSFGPDLAPNNIIASNADRELSSKPTWGTRLATVLKRIRHNYDYILLDAGPSLNGLTVNALYAADYVVIPTQLEMLSVKGMQLLLERIDEARAEGNPRLQIAGAAALMVQMTNASRAMAEALRQALGQRGIRAFTTVIKRSVQFAEAANQRTVMAVHNPRSDQTEAYRQLLAEILRVVGGPGLDRLEMLETPFNGQSFEDPVESPKDGLAVPTQNGSGSKNSSRKRATVAAASAGKAGE
;
A
#
# COMPACT_ATOMS: atom_id res chain seq x y z
N TYR A 1 -15.38 0.85 -23.69
CA TYR A 1 -14.23 1.68 -23.36
C TYR A 1 -14.51 3.19 -23.53
N ILE A 2 -15.15 3.64 -24.61
CA ILE A 2 -15.47 5.06 -24.82
C ILE A 2 -16.58 5.51 -23.86
N ARG A 3 -17.66 4.73 -23.70
CA ARG A 3 -18.77 5.03 -22.78
C ARG A 3 -18.36 5.01 -21.32
N GLU A 4 -17.34 4.24 -21.00
CA GLU A 4 -16.76 4.10 -19.65
C GLU A 4 -15.65 5.14 -19.38
N GLY A 5 -15.35 6.04 -20.33
CA GLY A 5 -14.31 7.05 -20.19
C GLY A 5 -12.87 6.53 -20.21
N LEU A 6 -12.69 5.26 -20.61
CA LEU A 6 -11.40 4.57 -20.67
C LEU A 6 -10.60 4.93 -21.93
N LEU A 7 -11.30 5.30 -22.99
CA LEU A 7 -10.72 5.74 -24.24
C LEU A 7 -11.24 7.15 -24.54
N PRO A 8 -10.39 8.19 -24.48
CA PRO A 8 -10.80 9.54 -24.80
C PRO A 8 -11.43 9.64 -26.17
N ALA A 9 -12.58 10.24 -26.25
CA ALA A 9 -13.28 10.41 -27.52
C ALA A 9 -14.09 11.71 -27.53
N SER A 10 -14.19 12.36 -28.68
CA SER A 10 -15.07 13.49 -28.91
C SER A 10 -16.36 13.02 -29.57
N ALA A 11 -17.53 13.48 -29.08
CA ALA A 11 -18.80 13.21 -29.70
C ALA A 11 -18.99 14.09 -30.94
N THR A 12 -19.44 13.53 -32.05
CA THR A 12 -19.84 14.29 -33.24
C THR A 12 -21.31 14.70 -33.15
N ALA A 13 -21.72 15.69 -33.92
CA ALA A 13 -23.11 16.15 -33.99
C ALA A 13 -24.13 15.05 -34.39
N GLY A 14 -23.67 13.96 -34.98
CA GLY A 14 -24.46 12.80 -35.33
C GLY A 14 -24.45 11.67 -34.29
N GLY A 15 -23.91 11.89 -33.06
CA GLY A 15 -23.89 10.90 -32.00
C GLY A 15 -22.79 9.83 -32.15
N HIS A 16 -21.88 9.95 -33.12
CA HIS A 16 -20.75 9.08 -33.28
C HIS A 16 -19.56 9.57 -32.44
N TYR A 17 -18.76 8.63 -31.93
CA TYR A 17 -17.54 8.95 -31.21
C TYR A 17 -16.35 9.00 -32.18
N ARG A 18 -15.48 9.99 -32.01
CA ARG A 18 -14.15 10.06 -32.66
C ARG A 18 -13.08 9.92 -31.60
N VAL A 19 -12.20 8.97 -31.82
CA VAL A 19 -10.98 8.72 -31.03
C VAL A 19 -9.82 9.22 -31.84
N SER A 20 -8.88 9.93 -31.25
CA SER A 20 -7.63 10.26 -31.94
C SER A 20 -6.78 9.00 -32.08
N GLU A 21 -5.98 8.92 -33.15
CA GLU A 21 -5.06 7.80 -33.36
C GLU A 21 -4.07 7.68 -32.18
N ALA A 22 -3.59 8.81 -31.68
CA ALA A 22 -2.71 8.86 -30.51
C ALA A 22 -3.35 8.30 -29.23
N ASP A 23 -4.64 8.62 -28.97
CA ASP A 23 -5.37 8.10 -27.81
C ASP A 23 -5.61 6.59 -27.95
N LEU A 24 -5.93 6.14 -29.16
CA LEU A 24 -6.11 4.71 -29.43
C LEU A 24 -4.79 3.94 -29.29
N GLU A 25 -3.71 4.44 -29.84
CA GLU A 25 -2.38 3.84 -29.70
C GLU A 25 -1.94 3.80 -28.22
N ALA A 26 -2.12 4.89 -27.48
CA ALA A 26 -1.83 4.92 -26.05
C ALA A 26 -2.65 3.90 -25.26
N PHE A 27 -3.92 3.75 -25.59
CA PHE A 27 -4.82 2.77 -24.99
C PHE A 27 -4.40 1.33 -25.31
N ILE A 28 -4.14 1.03 -26.59
CA ILE A 28 -3.63 -0.29 -27.03
C ILE A 28 -2.30 -0.60 -26.35
N ALA A 29 -1.37 0.36 -26.30
CA ALA A 29 -0.09 0.20 -25.63
C ALA A 29 -0.25 -0.08 -24.13
N SER A 30 -1.24 0.53 -23.45
CA SER A 30 -1.51 0.26 -22.03
C SER A 30 -2.00 -1.17 -21.79
N ILE A 31 -2.87 -1.68 -22.65
CA ILE A 31 -3.36 -3.08 -22.59
C ILE A 31 -2.25 -4.08 -22.93
N GLN A 32 -1.47 -3.83 -23.96
CA GLN A 32 -0.36 -4.71 -24.36
C GLN A 32 0.73 -4.74 -23.28
N ARG A 33 1.06 -3.59 -22.70
CA ARG A 33 2.03 -3.48 -21.61
C ARG A 33 1.65 -4.33 -20.41
N SER A 34 0.38 -4.33 -20.01
CA SER A 34 -0.10 -5.13 -18.87
C SER A 34 0.03 -6.65 -19.12
N LYS A 35 0.01 -7.08 -20.39
CA LYS A 35 0.19 -8.50 -20.76
C LYS A 35 1.65 -8.92 -20.84
N GLU A 36 2.54 -8.03 -21.26
CA GLU A 36 3.97 -8.35 -21.48
C GLU A 36 4.84 -8.10 -20.25
N GLU A 37 4.52 -7.06 -19.45
CA GLU A 37 5.33 -6.65 -18.30
C GLU A 37 4.86 -7.24 -16.95
N GLY A 38 3.73 -7.94 -16.90
CA GLY A 38 3.13 -8.50 -15.68
C GLY A 38 2.32 -7.46 -14.91
N ALA A 39 2.29 -7.56 -13.58
CA ALA A 39 1.45 -6.72 -12.70
C ALA A 39 1.63 -5.21 -12.93
N ILE A 40 0.55 -4.45 -12.79
CA ILE A 40 0.61 -2.99 -12.64
C ILE A 40 1.03 -2.68 -11.20
N VAL A 41 2.09 -1.88 -11.04
CA VAL A 41 2.63 -1.49 -9.73
C VAL A 41 2.15 -0.08 -9.38
N VAL A 42 1.41 0.06 -8.29
CA VAL A 42 0.84 1.33 -7.83
C VAL A 42 1.38 1.67 -6.44
N ALA A 43 2.08 2.79 -6.30
CA ALA A 43 2.56 3.29 -5.01
C ALA A 43 1.57 4.27 -4.39
N PHE A 44 1.30 4.10 -3.10
CA PHE A 44 0.57 5.07 -2.29
C PHE A 44 1.59 5.87 -1.48
N ALA A 45 1.89 7.09 -1.90
CA ALA A 45 2.95 7.89 -1.31
C ALA A 45 2.47 9.30 -0.93
N ASN A 46 2.82 9.72 0.28
CA ASN A 46 2.72 11.10 0.75
C ASN A 46 3.61 11.26 1.99
N GLN A 47 4.29 12.40 2.11
CA GLN A 47 5.15 12.72 3.25
C GLN A 47 4.37 12.88 4.56
N LYS A 48 3.10 13.29 4.49
CA LYS A 48 2.28 13.46 5.69
C LYS A 48 1.87 12.10 6.29
N GLY A 49 2.12 11.90 7.59
CA GLY A 49 1.60 10.78 8.36
C GLY A 49 0.09 10.88 8.58
N GLY A 50 -0.60 9.75 8.75
CA GLY A 50 -2.03 9.70 9.09
C GLY A 50 -2.99 10.12 7.97
N VAL A 51 -2.53 10.26 6.73
CA VAL A 51 -3.41 10.60 5.58
C VAL A 51 -4.20 9.42 5.04
N GLY A 52 -4.02 8.21 5.59
CA GLY A 52 -4.76 7.02 5.18
C GLY A 52 -4.08 6.19 4.07
N LYS A 53 -2.77 6.31 3.84
CA LYS A 53 -2.02 5.50 2.87
C LYS A 53 -2.25 4.00 3.08
N THR A 54 -1.84 3.50 4.23
CA THR A 54 -1.97 2.09 4.64
C THR A 54 -3.41 1.59 4.56
N THR A 55 -4.36 2.39 5.09
CA THR A 55 -5.79 2.04 5.03
C THR A 55 -6.29 1.94 3.60
N ALA A 56 -5.87 2.84 2.71
CA ALA A 56 -6.24 2.79 1.31
C ALA A 56 -5.61 1.59 0.61
N THR A 57 -4.30 1.37 0.78
CA THR A 57 -3.58 0.24 0.18
C THR A 57 -4.24 -1.09 0.57
N ALA A 58 -4.55 -1.29 1.86
CA ALA A 58 -5.18 -2.51 2.36
C ALA A 58 -6.59 -2.71 1.78
N ASN A 59 -7.47 -1.69 1.86
CA ASN A 59 -8.84 -1.81 1.38
C ASN A 59 -8.91 -2.00 -0.14
N LEU A 60 -8.15 -1.23 -0.91
CA LEU A 60 -8.13 -1.35 -2.37
C LEU A 60 -7.55 -2.70 -2.81
N GLY A 61 -6.52 -3.22 -2.11
CA GLY A 61 -5.98 -4.54 -2.37
C GLY A 61 -7.00 -5.66 -2.14
N VAL A 62 -7.76 -5.59 -1.05
CA VAL A 62 -8.83 -6.55 -0.77
C VAL A 62 -9.96 -6.45 -1.81
N LEU A 63 -10.36 -5.24 -2.19
CA LEU A 63 -11.38 -5.05 -3.23
C LEU A 63 -10.94 -5.58 -4.60
N LEU A 64 -9.68 -5.35 -5.00
CA LEU A 64 -9.11 -5.96 -6.21
C LEU A 64 -9.14 -7.50 -6.15
N LYS A 65 -8.82 -8.05 -5.00
CA LYS A 65 -8.90 -9.51 -4.78
C LYS A 65 -10.34 -10.03 -4.87
N GLN A 66 -11.31 -9.30 -4.32
CA GLN A 66 -12.73 -9.62 -4.44
C GLN A 66 -13.22 -9.58 -5.90
N MET A 67 -12.58 -8.79 -6.76
CA MET A 67 -12.81 -8.82 -8.22
C MET A 67 -12.16 -10.03 -8.90
N GLY A 68 -11.53 -10.96 -8.16
CA GLY A 68 -10.88 -12.16 -8.70
C GLY A 68 -9.48 -11.91 -9.26
N LEU A 69 -8.84 -10.79 -8.93
CA LEU A 69 -7.50 -10.45 -9.39
C LEU A 69 -6.42 -10.99 -8.46
N ARG A 70 -5.21 -11.23 -8.99
CA ARG A 70 -4.03 -11.65 -8.22
C ARG A 70 -3.33 -10.40 -7.70
N VAL A 71 -3.27 -10.22 -6.38
CA VAL A 71 -2.81 -8.98 -5.76
C VAL A 71 -1.70 -9.27 -4.75
N LEU A 72 -0.61 -8.49 -4.83
CA LEU A 72 0.42 -8.41 -3.80
C LEU A 72 0.38 -7.02 -3.15
N LEU A 73 0.34 -7.00 -1.84
CA LEU A 73 0.52 -5.79 -1.03
C LEU A 73 1.95 -5.79 -0.48
N VAL A 74 2.65 -4.67 -0.59
CA VAL A 74 4.03 -4.53 -0.13
C VAL A 74 4.08 -3.42 0.92
N ASP A 75 4.44 -3.79 2.14
CA ASP A 75 4.64 -2.85 3.24
C ASP A 75 6.05 -2.24 3.15
N LEU A 76 6.15 -0.93 2.95
CA LEU A 76 7.42 -0.20 2.90
C LEU A 76 7.55 0.79 4.05
N ASP A 77 6.63 0.75 5.03
CA ASP A 77 6.77 1.50 6.27
C ASP A 77 7.47 0.62 7.31
N PRO A 78 8.62 1.06 7.89
CA PRO A 78 9.27 0.34 8.99
C PRO A 78 8.38 0.11 10.22
N GLN A 79 7.29 0.87 10.35
CA GLN A 79 6.34 0.66 11.44
C GLN A 79 5.47 -0.60 11.25
N GLY A 80 5.46 -1.22 10.06
CA GLY A 80 4.74 -2.45 9.80
C GLY A 80 3.22 -2.35 9.90
N HIS A 81 2.65 -1.16 9.69
CA HIS A 81 1.21 -0.94 9.89
C HIS A 81 0.35 -1.74 8.92
N LEU A 82 0.76 -1.88 7.64
CA LEU A 82 0.05 -2.72 6.68
C LEU A 82 0.14 -4.18 7.08
N THR A 83 1.31 -4.63 7.48
CA THR A 83 1.59 -5.97 7.99
C THR A 83 0.68 -6.30 9.16
N PHE A 84 0.59 -5.40 10.15
CA PHE A 84 -0.29 -5.57 11.31
C PHE A 84 -1.77 -5.62 10.93
N THR A 85 -2.21 -4.72 10.05
CA THR A 85 -3.61 -4.65 9.59
C THR A 85 -4.04 -5.95 8.89
N LEU A 86 -3.11 -6.61 8.21
CA LEU A 86 -3.37 -7.85 7.49
C LEU A 86 -3.15 -9.12 8.34
N GLY A 87 -3.09 -8.98 9.68
CA GLY A 87 -3.16 -10.07 10.63
C GLY A 87 -1.82 -10.58 11.15
N TYR A 88 -0.69 -10.08 10.66
CA TYR A 88 0.64 -10.50 11.11
C TYR A 88 1.22 -9.54 12.16
N ASN A 89 1.94 -10.07 13.15
CA ASN A 89 2.70 -9.22 14.05
C ASN A 89 4.08 -8.93 13.43
N PRO A 90 4.42 -7.67 13.12
CA PRO A 90 5.71 -7.33 12.51
C PRO A 90 6.92 -7.79 13.33
N GLU A 91 6.80 -7.83 14.66
CA GLU A 91 7.90 -8.22 15.56
C GLU A 91 8.24 -9.71 15.51
N ASP A 92 7.29 -10.56 15.09
CA ASP A 92 7.48 -12.02 15.01
C ASP A 92 8.09 -12.45 13.68
N LEU A 93 8.30 -11.52 12.74
CA LEU A 93 8.77 -11.83 11.40
C LEU A 93 10.30 -11.87 11.34
N SER A 94 10.85 -13.01 10.95
CA SER A 94 12.27 -13.19 10.73
C SER A 94 12.77 -12.71 9.37
N THR A 95 11.87 -12.54 8.41
CA THR A 95 12.20 -12.18 7.02
C THR A 95 11.14 -11.24 6.45
N THR A 96 11.58 -10.14 5.83
CA THR A 96 10.73 -9.07 5.33
C THR A 96 11.13 -8.64 3.91
N ILE A 97 10.36 -7.73 3.30
CA ILE A 97 10.73 -7.13 2.01
C ILE A 97 12.07 -6.40 2.09
N TYR A 98 12.42 -5.86 3.26
CA TYR A 98 13.69 -5.22 3.46
C TYR A 98 14.87 -6.18 3.26
N ASP A 99 14.78 -7.41 3.79
CA ASP A 99 15.80 -8.44 3.60
C ASP A 99 15.99 -8.79 2.13
N ALA A 100 14.89 -8.85 1.36
CA ALA A 100 14.96 -9.04 -0.08
C ALA A 100 15.64 -7.88 -0.82
N MET A 101 15.46 -6.64 -0.33
CA MET A 101 16.06 -5.44 -0.93
C MET A 101 17.56 -5.33 -0.63
N ILE A 102 18.00 -5.66 0.58
CA ILE A 102 19.43 -5.61 0.96
C ILE A 102 20.19 -6.86 0.60
N GLY A 103 19.50 -7.97 0.41
CA GLY A 103 20.05 -9.28 0.10
C GLY A 103 20.81 -9.34 -1.23
N GLU A 104 21.47 -10.47 -1.45
CA GLU A 104 22.15 -10.74 -2.70
C GLU A 104 21.17 -11.06 -3.84
N ARG A 105 21.69 -11.12 -5.09
CA ARG A 105 20.85 -11.30 -6.28
C ARG A 105 20.04 -12.60 -6.30
N ASP A 106 20.48 -13.60 -5.61
CA ASP A 106 19.87 -14.94 -5.51
C ASP A 106 18.87 -15.09 -4.34
N PHE A 107 18.69 -14.02 -3.53
CA PHE A 107 17.68 -14.04 -2.47
C PHE A 107 16.30 -14.40 -3.03
N ASN A 108 15.68 -15.44 -2.47
CA ASN A 108 14.39 -15.91 -2.93
C ASN A 108 13.26 -15.08 -2.31
N ILE A 109 12.71 -14.13 -3.07
CA ILE A 109 11.59 -13.27 -2.63
C ILE A 109 10.35 -14.08 -2.18
N ASN A 110 10.13 -15.28 -2.68
CA ASN A 110 8.99 -16.10 -2.26
C ASN A 110 9.06 -16.51 -0.77
N GLN A 111 10.23 -16.44 -0.12
CA GLN A 111 10.37 -16.67 1.32
C GLN A 111 9.81 -15.53 2.17
N VAL A 112 9.63 -14.35 1.56
CA VAL A 112 9.07 -13.15 2.21
C VAL A 112 7.56 -13.11 2.10
N ILE A 113 7.00 -13.65 1.00
CA ILE A 113 5.57 -13.48 0.68
C ILE A 113 4.70 -14.34 1.58
N LEU A 114 3.80 -13.69 2.30
CA LEU A 114 2.82 -14.29 3.19
C LEU A 114 1.44 -14.34 2.54
N LYS A 115 0.67 -15.38 2.85
CA LYS A 115 -0.73 -15.50 2.45
C LYS A 115 -1.63 -14.89 3.51
N THR A 116 -2.43 -13.90 3.16
CA THR A 116 -3.36 -13.30 4.12
C THR A 116 -4.72 -13.99 4.09
N SER A 117 -5.43 -13.96 5.21
CA SER A 117 -6.83 -14.42 5.29
C SER A 117 -7.80 -13.53 4.50
N PHE A 118 -7.37 -12.34 4.08
CA PHE A 118 -8.15 -11.39 3.31
C PHE A 118 -8.00 -11.57 1.79
N GLY A 119 -7.14 -12.51 1.37
CA GLY A 119 -6.97 -12.92 -0.01
C GLY A 119 -5.79 -12.32 -0.77
N PRO A 120 -5.40 -11.04 -0.66
CA PRO A 120 -4.15 -10.55 -1.21
C PRO A 120 -2.94 -11.23 -0.55
N ASP A 121 -1.86 -11.44 -1.31
CA ASP A 121 -0.56 -11.78 -0.74
C ASP A 121 0.07 -10.53 -0.10
N LEU A 122 0.96 -10.74 0.87
CA LEU A 122 1.67 -9.67 1.58
C LEU A 122 3.17 -9.90 1.54
N ALA A 123 3.93 -8.89 1.13
CA ALA A 123 5.35 -8.75 1.44
C ALA A 123 5.49 -7.81 2.65
N PRO A 124 5.73 -8.36 3.85
CA PRO A 124 5.67 -7.63 5.10
C PRO A 124 6.91 -6.79 5.35
N ASN A 125 6.81 -5.89 6.35
CA ASN A 125 7.94 -5.14 6.87
C ASN A 125 7.92 -5.07 8.40
N ASN A 126 9.03 -4.62 8.99
CA ASN A 126 9.16 -4.40 10.42
C ASN A 126 10.18 -3.29 10.73
N ILE A 127 10.38 -3.02 12.02
CA ILE A 127 11.21 -1.92 12.51
C ILE A 127 12.69 -2.00 12.07
N ILE A 128 13.20 -3.18 11.71
CA ILE A 128 14.58 -3.37 11.24
C ILE A 128 14.83 -2.55 9.97
N ALA A 129 13.81 -2.38 9.12
CA ALA A 129 13.88 -1.55 7.93
C ALA A 129 14.11 -0.04 8.21
N SER A 130 14.09 0.40 9.47
CA SER A 130 14.51 1.75 9.85
C SER A 130 15.98 2.03 9.54
N ASN A 131 16.78 0.98 9.36
CA ASN A 131 18.18 1.08 8.92
C ASN A 131 18.33 1.25 7.39
N ALA A 132 17.23 1.22 6.63
CA ALA A 132 17.25 1.18 5.18
C ALA A 132 18.07 2.31 4.54
N ASP A 133 17.94 3.54 5.03
CA ASP A 133 18.66 4.69 4.47
C ASP A 133 20.18 4.50 4.51
N ARG A 134 20.69 3.99 5.63
CA ARG A 134 22.12 3.75 5.80
C ARG A 134 22.61 2.57 4.97
N GLU A 135 21.88 1.47 5.01
CA GLU A 135 22.32 0.23 4.37
C GLU A 135 22.11 0.25 2.86
N LEU A 136 20.97 0.75 2.38
CA LEU A 136 20.71 0.87 0.95
C LEU A 136 21.66 1.87 0.30
N SER A 137 21.91 3.04 0.90
CA SER A 137 22.77 4.07 0.32
C SER A 137 24.21 3.59 0.05
N SER A 138 24.67 2.56 0.76
CA SER A 138 25.97 1.94 0.55
C SER A 138 25.99 0.96 -0.65
N LYS A 139 24.84 0.58 -1.18
CA LYS A 139 24.72 -0.41 -2.26
C LYS A 139 24.70 0.27 -3.64
N PRO A 140 25.35 -0.32 -4.65
CA PRO A 140 25.14 0.12 -6.03
C PRO A 140 23.66 0.00 -6.41
N THR A 141 23.16 0.97 -7.18
CA THR A 141 21.76 0.99 -7.64
C THR A 141 20.73 0.92 -6.52
N TRP A 142 21.03 1.53 -5.38
CA TRP A 142 20.25 1.48 -4.16
C TRP A 142 18.76 1.87 -4.36
N GLY A 143 18.47 2.84 -5.23
CA GLY A 143 17.10 3.31 -5.50
C GLY A 143 16.27 2.31 -6.30
N THR A 144 16.87 1.36 -7.01
CA THR A 144 16.17 0.39 -7.87
C THR A 144 16.12 -1.03 -7.30
N ARG A 145 16.47 -1.20 -6.02
CA ARG A 145 16.51 -2.52 -5.37
C ARG A 145 15.14 -3.18 -5.35
N LEU A 146 14.10 -2.45 -4.95
CA LEU A 146 12.72 -2.96 -4.96
C LEU A 146 12.26 -3.32 -6.37
N ALA A 147 12.51 -2.46 -7.37
CA ALA A 147 12.18 -2.75 -8.76
C ALA A 147 12.82 -4.06 -9.24
N THR A 148 14.09 -4.29 -8.86
CA THR A 148 14.82 -5.53 -9.19
C THR A 148 14.19 -6.76 -8.52
N VAL A 149 13.78 -6.63 -7.27
CA VAL A 149 13.12 -7.70 -6.51
C VAL A 149 11.76 -8.02 -7.11
N LEU A 150 10.92 -7.01 -7.34
CA LEU A 150 9.57 -7.18 -7.87
C LEU A 150 9.56 -7.74 -9.30
N LYS A 151 10.54 -7.39 -10.14
CA LYS A 151 10.65 -7.92 -11.50
C LYS A 151 10.61 -9.45 -11.57
N ARG A 152 11.10 -10.14 -10.54
CA ARG A 152 11.15 -11.61 -10.48
C ARG A 152 9.79 -12.28 -10.28
N ILE A 153 8.85 -11.55 -9.66
CA ILE A 153 7.54 -12.08 -9.27
C ILE A 153 6.37 -11.34 -9.94
N ARG A 154 6.65 -10.27 -10.67
CA ARG A 154 5.65 -9.39 -11.27
C ARG A 154 4.65 -10.14 -12.14
N HIS A 155 5.08 -11.20 -12.82
CA HIS A 155 4.24 -12.05 -13.67
C HIS A 155 3.22 -12.92 -12.89
N ASN A 156 3.38 -13.06 -11.58
CA ASN A 156 2.47 -13.84 -10.74
C ASN A 156 1.22 -13.03 -10.34
N TYR A 157 1.24 -11.72 -10.52
CA TYR A 157 0.22 -10.81 -10.06
C TYR A 157 -0.38 -9.98 -11.20
N ASP A 158 -1.58 -9.47 -10.97
CA ASP A 158 -2.24 -8.49 -11.83
C ASP A 158 -1.97 -7.07 -11.31
N TYR A 159 -1.93 -6.92 -9.98
CA TYR A 159 -1.57 -5.67 -9.30
C TYR A 159 -0.60 -5.90 -8.15
N ILE A 160 0.34 -4.96 -7.99
CA ILE A 160 1.21 -4.84 -6.82
C ILE A 160 0.98 -3.44 -6.23
N LEU A 161 0.48 -3.36 -4.99
CA LEU A 161 0.26 -2.10 -4.31
C LEU A 161 1.35 -1.88 -3.26
N LEU A 162 2.02 -0.73 -3.33
CA LEU A 162 3.12 -0.36 -2.45
C LEU A 162 2.63 0.66 -1.43
N ASP A 163 2.68 0.32 -0.14
CA ASP A 163 2.37 1.21 0.98
C ASP A 163 3.65 1.92 1.44
N ALA A 164 3.88 3.14 0.99
CA ALA A 164 5.05 3.91 1.39
C ALA A 164 4.88 4.54 2.78
N GLY A 165 5.96 4.56 3.56
CA GLY A 165 6.00 5.26 4.84
C GLY A 165 5.80 6.79 4.72
N PRO A 166 5.71 7.51 5.86
CA PRO A 166 5.48 8.95 5.85
C PRO A 166 6.74 9.78 5.55
N SER A 167 7.89 9.16 5.40
CA SER A 167 9.16 9.83 5.07
C SER A 167 9.50 9.66 3.60
N LEU A 168 10.15 10.67 3.01
CA LEU A 168 10.73 10.56 1.66
C LEU A 168 12.13 9.96 1.70
N ASN A 169 12.27 8.86 2.44
CA ASN A 169 13.51 8.11 2.65
C ASN A 169 13.78 7.10 1.53
N GLY A 170 14.84 6.31 1.69
CA GLY A 170 15.28 5.31 0.73
C GLY A 170 14.21 4.28 0.36
N LEU A 171 13.31 3.90 1.28
CA LEU A 171 12.21 2.97 0.99
C LEU A 171 11.15 3.62 0.08
N THR A 172 10.80 4.89 0.35
CA THR A 172 9.87 5.64 -0.50
C THR A 172 10.48 5.90 -1.89
N VAL A 173 11.76 6.23 -1.97
CA VAL A 173 12.47 6.35 -3.26
C VAL A 173 12.40 5.03 -4.03
N ASN A 174 12.66 3.90 -3.38
CA ASN A 174 12.53 2.58 -3.99
C ASN A 174 11.10 2.30 -4.48
N ALA A 175 10.07 2.74 -3.72
CA ALA A 175 8.69 2.62 -4.17
C ALA A 175 8.44 3.40 -5.47
N LEU A 176 8.94 4.65 -5.57
CA LEU A 176 8.80 5.48 -6.77
C LEU A 176 9.55 4.89 -7.98
N TYR A 177 10.72 4.31 -7.76
CA TYR A 177 11.50 3.67 -8.83
C TYR A 177 10.87 2.36 -9.32
N ALA A 178 10.12 1.67 -8.46
CA ALA A 178 9.47 0.40 -8.80
C ALA A 178 8.05 0.56 -9.37
N ALA A 179 7.39 1.69 -9.12
CA ALA A 179 6.00 1.91 -9.47
C ALA A 179 5.81 2.31 -10.95
N ASP A 180 4.69 1.89 -11.53
CA ASP A 180 4.18 2.43 -12.80
C ASP A 180 3.36 3.70 -12.54
N TYR A 181 2.62 3.71 -11.42
CA TYR A 181 1.74 4.81 -11.03
C TYR A 181 1.91 5.18 -9.56
N VAL A 182 1.71 6.46 -9.27
CA VAL A 182 1.58 6.98 -7.90
C VAL A 182 0.19 7.51 -7.68
N VAL A 183 -0.48 7.03 -6.64
CA VAL A 183 -1.65 7.67 -6.04
C VAL A 183 -1.16 8.52 -4.86
N ILE A 184 -1.62 9.75 -4.75
CA ILE A 184 -1.24 10.69 -3.70
C ILE A 184 -2.39 10.84 -2.69
N PRO A 185 -2.45 10.04 -1.61
CA PRO A 185 -3.41 10.23 -0.54
C PRO A 185 -3.19 11.57 0.15
N THR A 186 -4.24 12.37 0.30
CA THR A 186 -4.14 13.70 0.90
C THR A 186 -5.34 13.99 1.81
N GLN A 187 -5.10 14.78 2.85
CA GLN A 187 -6.17 15.39 3.64
C GLN A 187 -6.43 16.79 3.09
N LEU A 188 -7.69 17.25 3.16
CA LEU A 188 -8.08 18.58 2.70
C LEU A 188 -7.74 19.63 3.76
N GLU A 189 -6.44 19.86 3.99
CA GLU A 189 -5.89 20.80 4.95
C GLU A 189 -4.82 21.69 4.30
N MET A 190 -4.70 22.95 4.75
CA MET A 190 -3.75 23.94 4.17
C MET A 190 -2.28 23.46 4.15
N LEU A 191 -1.85 22.74 5.17
CA LEU A 191 -0.47 22.22 5.26
C LEU A 191 -0.16 21.10 4.28
N SER A 192 -1.17 20.49 3.65
CA SER A 192 -1.01 19.41 2.68
C SER A 192 -0.33 19.85 1.39
N VAL A 193 -0.40 21.13 1.03
CA VAL A 193 0.17 21.67 -0.22
C VAL A 193 1.70 21.60 -0.21
N LYS A 194 2.35 21.95 0.91
CA LYS A 194 3.82 21.95 1.00
C LYS A 194 4.42 20.53 0.97
N GLY A 195 3.78 19.59 1.69
CA GLY A 195 4.21 18.19 1.66
C GLY A 195 4.01 17.53 0.28
N MET A 196 2.97 17.94 -0.44
CA MET A 196 2.74 17.49 -1.82
C MET A 196 3.81 18.01 -2.77
N GLN A 197 4.26 19.25 -2.62
CA GLN A 197 5.31 19.81 -3.47
C GLN A 197 6.61 19.00 -3.35
N LEU A 198 7.05 18.68 -2.14
CA LEU A 198 8.25 17.85 -1.92
C LEU A 198 8.10 16.44 -2.52
N LEU A 199 6.91 15.85 -2.44
CA LEU A 199 6.67 14.54 -3.09
C LEU A 199 6.75 14.67 -4.62
N LEU A 200 6.20 15.74 -5.22
CA LEU A 200 6.27 15.97 -6.66
C LEU A 200 7.71 16.14 -7.13
N GLU A 201 8.55 16.87 -6.37
CA GLU A 201 9.98 16.98 -6.63
C GLU A 201 10.65 15.60 -6.62
N ARG A 202 10.34 14.72 -5.66
CA ARG A 202 10.86 13.34 -5.61
C ARG A 202 10.37 12.46 -6.77
N ILE A 203 9.13 12.66 -7.22
CA ILE A 203 8.61 11.96 -8.41
C ILE A 203 9.38 12.39 -9.66
N ASP A 204 9.66 13.69 -9.81
CA ASP A 204 10.40 14.21 -10.95
C ASP A 204 11.88 13.75 -10.93
N GLU A 205 12.52 13.69 -9.77
CA GLU A 205 13.82 13.07 -9.58
C GLU A 205 13.80 11.59 -9.97
N ALA A 206 12.81 10.83 -9.51
CA ALA A 206 12.66 9.41 -9.84
C ALA A 206 12.51 9.19 -11.36
N ARG A 207 11.76 10.06 -12.04
CA ARG A 207 11.62 10.04 -13.50
C ARG A 207 12.94 10.32 -14.23
N ALA A 208 13.69 11.30 -13.72
CA ALA A 208 14.96 11.71 -14.33
C ALA A 208 16.07 10.65 -14.17
N GLU A 209 16.11 9.99 -13.02
CA GLU A 209 17.25 9.18 -12.60
C GLU A 209 17.05 7.67 -12.79
N GLY A 210 15.82 7.15 -12.79
CA GLY A 210 15.68 5.70 -12.80
C GLY A 210 14.35 5.14 -13.30
N ASN A 211 13.26 5.94 -13.28
CA ASN A 211 11.95 5.49 -13.71
C ASN A 211 11.22 6.50 -14.59
N PRO A 212 11.66 6.71 -15.84
CA PRO A 212 11.05 7.71 -16.74
C PRO A 212 9.59 7.43 -17.08
N ARG A 213 9.09 6.23 -16.76
CA ARG A 213 7.71 5.82 -17.05
C ARG A 213 6.75 6.08 -15.90
N LEU A 214 7.23 6.51 -14.72
CA LEU A 214 6.42 6.78 -13.55
C LEU A 214 5.36 7.83 -13.85
N GLN A 215 4.10 7.51 -13.62
CA GLN A 215 2.97 8.41 -13.82
C GLN A 215 2.27 8.72 -12.49
N ILE A 216 1.68 9.90 -12.38
CA ILE A 216 0.81 10.24 -11.27
C ILE A 216 -0.62 9.89 -11.69
N ALA A 217 -1.20 8.86 -11.06
CA ALA A 217 -2.58 8.46 -11.32
C ALA A 217 -3.57 9.54 -10.85
N GLY A 218 -3.28 10.16 -9.72
CA GLY A 218 -4.08 11.24 -9.17
C GLY A 218 -3.91 11.42 -7.68
N ALA A 219 -4.54 12.48 -7.15
CA ALA A 219 -4.64 12.73 -5.71
C ALA A 219 -5.99 12.25 -5.17
N ALA A 220 -5.97 11.51 -4.05
CA ALA A 220 -7.15 10.96 -3.37
C ALA A 220 -7.38 11.68 -2.04
N ALA A 221 -8.56 12.28 -1.86
CA ALA A 221 -8.96 12.92 -0.62
C ALA A 221 -9.41 11.87 0.40
N LEU A 222 -8.56 11.57 1.39
CA LEU A 222 -8.80 10.53 2.39
C LEU A 222 -8.90 11.13 3.80
N MET A 223 -9.62 10.43 4.69
CA MET A 223 -9.80 10.80 6.10
C MET A 223 -10.33 12.24 6.28
N VAL A 224 -11.22 12.65 5.40
CA VAL A 224 -11.74 14.03 5.35
C VAL A 224 -12.84 14.21 6.38
N GLN A 225 -12.73 15.26 7.19
CA GLN A 225 -13.82 15.75 8.00
C GLN A 225 -14.63 16.75 7.17
N MET A 226 -15.90 16.41 6.89
CA MET A 226 -16.75 17.23 6.01
C MET A 226 -17.20 18.51 6.71
N THR A 227 -16.57 19.62 6.35
CA THR A 227 -16.86 20.99 6.79
C THR A 227 -16.95 21.92 5.57
N ASN A 228 -17.46 23.14 5.75
CA ASN A 228 -17.43 24.14 4.67
C ASN A 228 -15.98 24.47 4.26
N ALA A 229 -15.07 24.51 5.23
CA ALA A 229 -13.65 24.72 4.97
C ALA A 229 -13.03 23.60 4.12
N SER A 230 -13.35 22.33 4.42
CA SER A 230 -12.82 21.20 3.64
C SER A 230 -13.37 21.17 2.20
N ARG A 231 -14.61 21.62 1.98
CA ARG A 231 -15.17 21.76 0.62
C ARG A 231 -14.44 22.83 -0.19
N ALA A 232 -14.21 24.01 0.40
CA ALA A 232 -13.43 25.07 -0.24
C ALA A 232 -12.00 24.62 -0.53
N MET A 233 -11.38 23.87 0.40
CA MET A 233 -10.04 23.32 0.21
C MET A 233 -9.99 22.27 -0.89
N ALA A 234 -11.02 21.41 -1.02
CA ALA A 234 -11.10 20.44 -2.11
C ALA A 234 -11.09 21.12 -3.47
N GLU A 235 -11.81 22.21 -3.62
CA GLU A 235 -11.85 22.97 -4.86
C GLU A 235 -10.52 23.66 -5.15
N ALA A 236 -9.92 24.32 -4.15
CA ALA A 236 -8.60 24.93 -4.28
C ALA A 236 -7.52 23.88 -4.66
N LEU A 237 -7.58 22.70 -4.06
CA LEU A 237 -6.68 21.59 -4.37
C LEU A 237 -6.87 21.09 -5.81
N ARG A 238 -8.12 20.92 -6.27
CA ARG A 238 -8.41 20.53 -7.66
C ARG A 238 -7.84 21.53 -8.66
N GLN A 239 -8.02 22.83 -8.40
CA GLN A 239 -7.48 23.87 -9.26
C GLN A 239 -5.95 23.86 -9.29
N ALA A 240 -5.30 23.79 -8.12
CA ALA A 240 -3.85 23.76 -8.01
C ALA A 240 -3.23 22.51 -8.69
N LEU A 241 -3.85 21.35 -8.56
CA LEU A 241 -3.42 20.12 -9.21
C LEU A 241 -3.70 20.17 -10.72
N GLY A 242 -4.85 20.71 -11.13
CA GLY A 242 -5.22 20.87 -12.55
C GLY A 242 -4.24 21.77 -13.31
N GLN A 243 -3.72 22.83 -12.68
CA GLN A 243 -2.66 23.69 -13.25
C GLN A 243 -1.35 22.92 -13.53
N ARG A 244 -1.12 21.82 -12.83
CA ARG A 244 0.05 20.94 -13.00
C ARG A 244 -0.25 19.68 -13.83
N GLY A 245 -1.45 19.59 -14.43
CA GLY A 245 -1.90 18.43 -15.16
C GLY A 245 -2.15 17.18 -14.30
N ILE A 246 -2.28 17.35 -12.97
CA ILE A 246 -2.51 16.26 -12.03
C ILE A 246 -4.01 16.14 -11.75
N ARG A 247 -4.56 14.94 -11.92
CA ARG A 247 -5.96 14.65 -11.61
C ARG A 247 -6.18 14.65 -10.11
N ALA A 248 -7.28 15.25 -9.65
CA ALA A 248 -7.83 14.97 -8.34
C ALA A 248 -9.02 14.03 -8.50
N PHE A 249 -9.02 12.89 -7.82
CA PHE A 249 -10.15 11.97 -7.83
C PHE A 249 -11.38 12.66 -7.21
N THR A 250 -12.56 12.30 -7.70
CA THR A 250 -13.82 12.91 -7.25
C THR A 250 -14.31 12.32 -5.95
N THR A 251 -13.99 11.05 -5.72
CA THR A 251 -14.35 10.33 -4.51
C THR A 251 -13.61 10.87 -3.29
N VAL A 252 -14.34 11.05 -2.19
CA VAL A 252 -13.81 11.49 -0.90
C VAL A 252 -14.07 10.42 0.15
N ILE A 253 -13.01 9.91 0.78
CA ILE A 253 -13.13 9.00 1.91
C ILE A 253 -13.26 9.81 3.20
N LYS A 254 -14.44 9.79 3.80
CA LYS A 254 -14.73 10.51 5.05
C LYS A 254 -14.05 9.84 6.24
N ARG A 255 -13.63 10.64 7.19
CA ARG A 255 -13.16 10.14 8.50
C ARG A 255 -14.30 9.40 9.22
N SER A 256 -13.99 8.22 9.76
CA SER A 256 -14.94 7.41 10.54
C SER A 256 -14.22 6.70 11.69
N VAL A 257 -14.89 6.53 12.81
CA VAL A 257 -14.41 5.73 13.94
C VAL A 257 -14.28 4.25 13.57
N GLN A 258 -15.05 3.79 12.60
CA GLN A 258 -15.03 2.41 12.12
C GLN A 258 -13.64 2.01 11.54
N PHE A 259 -12.84 2.94 11.05
CA PHE A 259 -11.47 2.63 10.65
C PHE A 259 -10.58 2.24 11.82
N ALA A 260 -10.75 2.90 12.97
CA ALA A 260 -10.04 2.54 14.19
C ALA A 260 -10.52 1.21 14.75
N GLU A 261 -11.83 0.94 14.69
CA GLU A 261 -12.44 -0.32 15.09
C GLU A 261 -11.92 -1.48 14.23
N ALA A 262 -11.91 -1.33 12.91
CA ALA A 262 -11.35 -2.32 12.00
C ALA A 262 -9.86 -2.56 12.27
N ALA A 263 -9.06 -1.50 12.45
CA ALA A 263 -7.64 -1.63 12.76
C ALA A 263 -7.39 -2.37 14.08
N ASN A 264 -8.16 -2.08 15.12
CA ASN A 264 -8.08 -2.78 16.42
C ASN A 264 -8.41 -4.28 16.30
N GLN A 265 -9.27 -4.64 15.35
CA GLN A 265 -9.62 -6.03 15.04
C GLN A 265 -8.68 -6.67 14.02
N ARG A 266 -7.58 -5.99 13.66
CA ARG A 266 -6.63 -6.45 12.62
C ARG A 266 -7.34 -6.85 11.33
N THR A 267 -8.24 -5.98 10.86
CA THR A 267 -9.01 -6.20 9.64
C THR A 267 -9.12 -4.92 8.82
N VAL A 268 -9.61 -5.04 7.61
CA VAL A 268 -9.85 -3.92 6.70
C VAL A 268 -11.32 -3.59 6.61
N MET A 269 -11.66 -2.34 6.27
CA MET A 269 -13.04 -1.87 6.22
C MET A 269 -13.90 -2.66 5.23
N ALA A 270 -13.31 -3.04 4.09
CA ALA A 270 -13.97 -3.85 3.06
C ALA A 270 -14.42 -5.24 3.55
N VAL A 271 -13.84 -5.75 4.66
CA VAL A 271 -14.22 -7.01 5.32
C VAL A 271 -15.02 -6.74 6.59
N HIS A 272 -14.58 -5.77 7.41
CA HIS A 272 -15.22 -5.43 8.68
C HIS A 272 -16.66 -4.95 8.49
N ASN A 273 -16.89 -4.06 7.54
CA ASN A 273 -18.23 -3.57 7.19
C ASN A 273 -18.38 -3.39 5.67
N PRO A 274 -18.65 -4.48 4.92
CA PRO A 274 -18.70 -4.47 3.45
C PRO A 274 -19.76 -3.56 2.85
N ARG A 275 -20.80 -3.22 3.64
CA ARG A 275 -21.96 -2.39 3.22
C ARG A 275 -21.90 -0.96 3.72
N SER A 276 -20.79 -0.55 4.36
CA SER A 276 -20.65 0.81 4.86
C SER A 276 -20.43 1.81 3.73
N ASP A 277 -20.82 3.08 3.99
CA ASP A 277 -20.49 4.19 3.09
C ASP A 277 -19.00 4.31 2.83
N GLN A 278 -18.16 3.94 3.81
CA GLN A 278 -16.70 3.96 3.69
C GLN A 278 -16.20 2.91 2.71
N THR A 279 -16.73 1.70 2.77
CA THR A 279 -16.40 0.64 1.82
C THR A 279 -16.89 0.99 0.41
N GLU A 280 -18.11 1.53 0.31
CA GLU A 280 -18.64 2.01 -0.97
C GLU A 280 -17.76 3.13 -1.55
N ALA A 281 -17.32 4.08 -0.74
CA ALA A 281 -16.40 5.11 -1.21
C ALA A 281 -15.05 4.54 -1.68
N TYR A 282 -14.53 3.47 -1.05
CA TYR A 282 -13.33 2.78 -1.57
C TYR A 282 -13.59 2.05 -2.90
N ARG A 283 -14.79 1.48 -3.13
CA ARG A 283 -15.14 0.91 -4.44
C ARG A 283 -15.13 1.98 -5.52
N GLN A 284 -15.75 3.13 -5.25
CA GLN A 284 -15.77 4.25 -6.18
C GLN A 284 -14.37 4.79 -6.47
N LEU A 285 -13.53 4.93 -5.43
CA LEU A 285 -12.13 5.35 -5.60
C LEU A 285 -11.35 4.32 -6.43
N LEU A 286 -11.54 3.03 -6.18
CA LEU A 286 -10.91 1.97 -6.97
C LEU A 286 -11.32 2.06 -8.43
N ALA A 287 -12.60 2.25 -8.72
CA ALA A 287 -13.09 2.42 -10.09
C ALA A 287 -12.43 3.63 -10.79
N GLU A 288 -12.30 4.78 -10.10
CA GLU A 288 -11.58 5.93 -10.63
C GLU A 288 -10.10 5.64 -10.91
N ILE A 289 -9.42 4.92 -10.00
CA ILE A 289 -8.01 4.53 -10.17
C ILE A 289 -7.88 3.59 -11.37
N LEU A 290 -8.71 2.55 -11.47
CA LEU A 290 -8.66 1.58 -12.57
C LEU A 290 -8.88 2.22 -13.93
N ARG A 291 -9.76 3.24 -14.03
CA ARG A 291 -9.96 4.01 -15.27
C ARG A 291 -8.71 4.80 -15.70
N VAL A 292 -7.83 5.13 -14.76
CA VAL A 292 -6.56 5.84 -15.07
C VAL A 292 -5.43 4.87 -15.38
N VAL A 293 -5.24 3.86 -14.52
CA VAL A 293 -4.10 2.95 -14.64
C VAL A 293 -4.29 1.88 -15.71
N GLY A 294 -5.55 1.62 -16.08
CA GLY A 294 -5.88 0.56 -17.04
C GLY A 294 -5.66 -0.84 -16.47
N GLY A 295 -5.57 -1.81 -17.35
CA GLY A 295 -5.18 -3.18 -17.03
C GLY A 295 -6.32 -4.11 -16.63
N PRO A 296 -5.99 -5.26 -16.02
CA PRO A 296 -6.98 -6.27 -15.64
C PRO A 296 -8.03 -5.71 -14.66
N GLY A 297 -9.30 -6.11 -14.86
CA GLY A 297 -10.41 -5.67 -14.00
C GLY A 297 -11.23 -4.50 -14.55
N LEU A 298 -10.78 -3.82 -15.62
CA LEU A 298 -11.58 -2.80 -16.30
C LEU A 298 -12.91 -3.35 -16.83
N ASP A 299 -12.92 -4.59 -17.27
CA ASP A 299 -14.10 -5.35 -17.70
C ASP A 299 -15.05 -5.71 -16.55
N ARG A 300 -14.65 -5.47 -15.32
CA ARG A 300 -15.37 -5.80 -14.08
C ARG A 300 -15.74 -4.59 -13.25
N LEU A 301 -15.63 -3.37 -13.79
CA LEU A 301 -15.98 -2.14 -13.07
C LEU A 301 -17.43 -2.14 -12.57
N GLU A 302 -18.36 -2.75 -13.30
CA GLU A 302 -19.75 -2.91 -12.88
C GLU A 302 -19.88 -3.60 -11.51
N MET A 303 -18.95 -4.47 -11.14
CA MET A 303 -18.92 -5.11 -9.82
C MET A 303 -18.64 -4.10 -8.69
N LEU A 304 -17.99 -2.99 -9.01
CA LEU A 304 -17.69 -1.91 -8.06
C LEU A 304 -18.80 -0.84 -8.03
N GLU A 305 -19.50 -0.65 -9.14
CA GLU A 305 -20.52 0.40 -9.30
C GLU A 305 -21.91 -0.05 -8.86
N THR A 306 -22.17 -1.36 -8.84
CA THR A 306 -23.42 -1.91 -8.29
C THR A 306 -23.35 -1.94 -6.77
N PRO A 307 -24.35 -1.37 -6.05
CA PRO A 307 -24.40 -1.49 -4.60
C PRO A 307 -24.36 -2.98 -4.20
N PHE A 308 -23.59 -3.30 -3.20
CA PHE A 308 -23.42 -4.67 -2.73
C PHE A 308 -24.77 -5.27 -2.34
N ASN A 309 -25.34 -6.13 -3.19
CA ASN A 309 -26.68 -6.74 -3.00
C ASN A 309 -26.65 -8.01 -2.13
N GLY A 310 -25.52 -8.31 -1.48
CA GLY A 310 -25.40 -9.42 -0.53
C GLY A 310 -25.18 -10.80 -1.16
N GLN A 311 -24.96 -10.91 -2.47
CA GLN A 311 -24.48 -12.16 -3.04
C GLN A 311 -23.05 -12.40 -2.60
N SER A 312 -22.83 -13.52 -1.93
CA SER A 312 -21.55 -13.96 -1.38
C SER A 312 -20.52 -14.08 -2.51
N PHE A 313 -19.50 -13.23 -2.48
CA PHE A 313 -18.18 -13.69 -2.87
C PHE A 313 -17.85 -14.83 -1.92
N GLU A 314 -17.34 -15.95 -2.42
CA GLU A 314 -17.02 -17.17 -1.67
C GLU A 314 -16.60 -16.86 -0.23
N ASP A 315 -17.14 -17.63 0.73
CA ASP A 315 -17.11 -17.38 2.16
C ASP A 315 -15.84 -16.66 2.65
N PRO A 316 -15.96 -15.68 3.55
CA PRO A 316 -14.79 -15.03 4.12
C PRO A 316 -13.93 -16.12 4.73
N VAL A 317 -12.69 -16.22 4.25
CA VAL A 317 -11.69 -17.11 4.83
C VAL A 317 -11.71 -16.84 6.32
N GLU A 318 -12.06 -17.83 7.12
CA GLU A 318 -12.11 -17.71 8.59
C GLU A 318 -10.83 -17.04 9.07
N SER A 319 -10.99 -16.00 9.88
CA SER A 319 -9.86 -15.36 10.56
C SER A 319 -9.01 -16.47 11.20
N PRO A 320 -7.68 -16.44 11.15
CA PRO A 320 -6.87 -17.41 11.86
C PRO A 320 -7.27 -17.34 13.33
N LYS A 321 -7.98 -18.38 13.78
CA LYS A 321 -8.20 -18.60 15.22
C LYS A 321 -6.82 -18.81 15.81
N ASP A 322 -6.53 -18.06 16.84
CA ASP A 322 -5.37 -18.13 17.71
C ASP A 322 -4.64 -19.46 17.66
N GLY A 323 -3.32 -19.41 17.45
CA GLY A 323 -2.48 -20.53 17.81
C GLY A 323 -1.54 -21.07 16.75
N LEU A 324 -0.52 -20.33 16.41
CA LEU A 324 0.75 -20.99 16.22
C LEU A 324 1.27 -21.35 17.62
N ALA A 325 0.93 -22.55 18.06
CA ALA A 325 1.54 -23.15 19.24
C ALA A 325 3.05 -23.16 19.03
N VAL A 326 3.75 -22.41 19.87
CA VAL A 326 5.19 -22.53 20.03
C VAL A 326 5.48 -23.99 20.38
N PRO A 327 6.37 -24.71 19.68
CA PRO A 327 6.78 -26.02 20.09
C PRO A 327 7.52 -25.90 21.42
N THR A 328 6.88 -26.25 22.52
CA THR A 328 7.55 -26.48 23.79
C THR A 328 8.49 -27.65 23.61
N GLN A 329 9.79 -27.40 23.63
CA GLN A 329 10.79 -28.43 23.79
C GLN A 329 10.56 -29.10 25.16
N ASN A 330 9.97 -30.28 25.15
CA ASN A 330 9.97 -31.20 26.29
C ASN A 330 11.41 -31.73 26.49
N GLY A 331 12.12 -31.10 27.41
CA GLY A 331 13.35 -31.63 28.00
C GLY A 331 12.98 -32.62 29.08
N SER A 332 13.27 -33.87 28.82
CA SER A 332 13.18 -35.00 29.73
C SER A 332 14.00 -34.79 31.00
N GLY A 333 13.42 -35.24 32.10
CA GLY A 333 13.87 -35.07 33.44
C GLY A 333 15.19 -35.74 33.85
N SER A 334 15.71 -35.27 34.95
CA SER A 334 16.44 -36.09 35.92
C SER A 334 16.38 -35.46 37.31
N LYS A 335 16.23 -36.35 38.25
CA LYS A 335 15.94 -36.20 39.67
C LYS A 335 17.10 -35.64 40.53
N ASN A 336 16.71 -35.04 41.63
CA ASN A 336 17.33 -35.04 42.96
C ASN A 336 18.74 -34.46 43.19
N SER A 337 18.84 -33.44 44.00
CA SER A 337 19.29 -33.61 45.38
C SER A 337 19.28 -32.28 46.18
N SER A 338 18.92 -32.47 47.40
CA SER A 338 18.73 -31.58 48.54
C SER A 338 19.99 -30.82 49.00
N ARG A 339 19.72 -29.74 49.78
CA ARG A 339 20.55 -29.08 50.86
C ARG A 339 21.50 -27.97 50.38
N LYS A 340 21.44 -26.76 50.88
CA LYS A 340 21.53 -26.22 52.25
C LYS A 340 21.41 -24.66 52.19
N ARG A 341 20.74 -24.14 53.17
CA ARG A 341 20.78 -22.73 53.59
C ARG A 341 22.22 -22.29 53.95
N ALA A 342 22.56 -21.07 53.59
CA ALA A 342 23.49 -20.25 54.39
C ALA A 342 23.15 -18.77 54.21
N THR A 343 22.67 -18.19 55.26
CA THR A 343 22.46 -16.77 55.57
C THR A 343 23.87 -16.19 55.98
N VAL A 344 24.25 -15.02 55.48
CA VAL A 344 25.13 -14.06 56.14
C VAL A 344 24.90 -12.71 55.52
N ALA A 345 24.39 -11.88 56.20
CA ALA A 345 24.47 -10.68 56.96
C ALA A 345 25.40 -9.60 56.41
N ALA A 346 24.88 -8.39 56.51
CA ALA A 346 25.38 -7.07 56.25
C ALA A 346 26.70 -6.67 56.92
N ALA A 347 27.39 -5.72 56.31
CA ALA A 347 28.15 -4.60 56.90
C ALA A 347 28.61 -3.69 55.75
N SER A 348 28.13 -2.50 55.58
CA SER A 348 28.31 -1.18 56.22
C SER A 348 29.72 -0.60 56.09
N ALA A 349 29.75 0.64 55.60
CA ALA A 349 30.73 1.72 55.78
C ALA A 349 32.04 1.62 54.98
N GLY A 350 32.55 2.64 54.35
CA GLY A 350 32.42 4.07 54.42
C GLY A 350 33.66 4.73 53.85
N LYS A 351 33.49 5.93 53.39
CA LYS A 351 34.47 7.06 53.30
C LYS A 351 35.63 6.98 52.30
N ALA A 352 35.61 7.89 51.36
CA ALA A 352 36.28 9.18 51.28
C ALA A 352 37.61 9.23 50.56
N GLY A 353 37.74 10.16 49.66
CA GLY A 353 38.90 11.08 49.48
C GLY A 353 39.81 10.72 48.31
N GLU A 354 39.75 11.39 47.32
CA GLU A 354 40.49 12.46 46.64
C GLU A 354 40.05 12.64 45.23
#